data_6afc70e80b18a7237544c135500cb637
#
_entry.id   6afc70e80b18a7237544c135500cb637
#
_cell.length_a   1.000
_cell.length_b   1.000
_cell.length_c   1.000
_cell.angle_alpha   90.00
_cell.angle_beta   90.00
_cell.angle_gamma   90.00
#
_symmetry.space_group_name_H-M   'P 1'
#
loop_
_entity.id
_entity.type
_entity.pdbx_description
1 polymer ?
#
loop_
_entity_poly.entity_id
_entity_poly.type
_entity_poly.pdbx_seq_one_letter_code
_entity_poly.pdbx_strand_id
1 'polypeptide(L)'
;MKEDLAIRQNSLMNSVFKNTKASDSEKFWQYLSLAILGFLSVPVVSIVFISLGQSGDLWRHLFDTVLTKYILTTLWMMIGSVIGATLIGVSTAWVTSAYDFKGKTLLSTLLTLPLAMPAYLMAYVWTDLLEYAGPLQSSLRSFFLWKSSQDYWFPEIRSLGGAIFLFSFVLYPYIFFWRGQLSKTMRLRQYVSGKC
;
A
#
# COMPACT_ATOMS: atom_id res chain seq x y z
N MET A 1 53.91 -24.79 6.51
CA MET A 1 52.56 -24.75 7.13
C MET A 1 51.85 -23.37 6.98
N LYS A 2 52.50 -22.21 7.28
CA LYS A 2 51.91 -20.88 7.03
C LYS A 2 51.83 -20.48 5.54
N GLU A 3 52.83 -20.86 4.76
CA GLU A 3 52.90 -20.58 3.31
C GLU A 3 51.84 -21.40 2.55
N ASP A 4 51.61 -22.64 2.91
CA ASP A 4 50.59 -23.51 2.28
C ASP A 4 49.17 -22.99 2.52
N LEU A 5 48.93 -22.41 3.69
CA LEU A 5 47.63 -21.78 4.01
C LEU A 5 47.40 -20.52 3.20
N ALA A 6 48.42 -19.69 3.00
CA ALA A 6 48.31 -18.49 2.19
C ALA A 6 48.07 -18.81 0.69
N ILE A 7 48.76 -19.84 0.16
CA ILE A 7 48.56 -20.31 -1.22
C ILE A 7 47.15 -20.86 -1.41
N ARG A 8 46.61 -21.60 -0.43
CA ARG A 8 45.29 -22.18 -0.44
C ARG A 8 44.19 -21.07 -0.35
N GLN A 9 44.42 -20.05 0.48
CA GLN A 9 43.51 -18.89 0.59
C GLN A 9 43.49 -18.09 -0.72
N ASN A 10 44.64 -17.84 -1.33
CA ASN A 10 44.71 -17.16 -2.63
C ASN A 10 44.05 -17.98 -3.74
N SER A 11 44.23 -19.31 -3.75
CA SER A 11 43.57 -20.17 -4.73
C SER A 11 42.04 -20.19 -4.58
N LEU A 12 41.54 -20.20 -3.33
CA LEU A 12 40.10 -20.12 -3.04
C LEU A 12 39.53 -18.75 -3.39
N MET A 13 40.23 -17.66 -3.07
CA MET A 13 39.81 -16.32 -3.47
C MET A 13 39.77 -16.19 -4.99
N ASN A 14 40.81 -16.64 -5.69
CA ASN A 14 40.85 -16.64 -7.15
C ASN A 14 39.74 -17.52 -7.78
N SER A 15 39.38 -18.65 -7.15
CA SER A 15 38.28 -19.48 -7.64
C SER A 15 36.93 -18.82 -7.43
N VAL A 16 36.72 -18.10 -6.32
CA VAL A 16 35.50 -17.31 -6.06
C VAL A 16 35.39 -16.14 -7.04
N PHE A 17 36.48 -15.42 -7.30
CA PHE A 17 36.48 -14.33 -8.29
C PHE A 17 36.46 -14.79 -9.76
N LYS A 18 36.94 -16.00 -10.05
CA LYS A 18 36.96 -16.55 -11.42
C LYS A 18 35.58 -17.10 -11.84
N ASN A 19 34.66 -17.32 -10.90
CA ASN A 19 33.32 -17.84 -11.16
C ASN A 19 32.30 -16.75 -11.47
N THR A 20 32.72 -15.50 -11.65
CA THR A 20 31.87 -14.38 -12.09
C THR A 20 31.90 -14.10 -13.58
N LYS A 21 32.26 -15.08 -14.41
CA LYS A 21 31.82 -15.05 -15.81
C LYS A 21 30.33 -15.39 -15.78
N ALA A 22 29.48 -14.34 -15.83
CA ALA A 22 28.05 -14.51 -15.98
C ALA A 22 27.81 -15.58 -17.06
N SER A 23 27.16 -16.66 -16.70
CA SER A 23 26.75 -17.71 -17.63
C SER A 23 25.95 -17.05 -18.77
N ASP A 24 26.01 -17.57 -19.97
CA ASP A 24 25.22 -17.02 -21.11
C ASP A 24 23.73 -16.97 -20.79
N SER A 25 23.27 -17.84 -19.92
CA SER A 25 21.94 -17.80 -19.29
C SER A 25 21.71 -16.52 -18.46
N GLU A 26 22.68 -16.07 -17.65
CA GLU A 26 22.54 -14.84 -16.85
C GLU A 26 22.50 -13.60 -17.72
N LYS A 27 23.30 -13.57 -18.79
CA LYS A 27 23.27 -12.48 -19.78
C LYS A 27 21.92 -12.42 -20.50
N PHE A 28 21.40 -13.59 -20.90
CA PHE A 28 20.05 -13.66 -21.49
C PHE A 28 18.99 -13.06 -20.58
N TRP A 29 18.98 -13.41 -19.30
CA TRP A 29 18.03 -12.85 -18.33
C TRP A 29 18.23 -11.35 -18.08
N GLN A 30 19.47 -10.88 -18.11
CA GLN A 30 19.77 -9.44 -18.01
C GLN A 30 19.24 -8.68 -19.22
N TYR A 31 19.48 -9.16 -20.44
CA TYR A 31 18.95 -8.52 -21.66
C TYR A 31 17.42 -8.56 -21.71
N LEU A 32 16.83 -9.67 -21.30
CA LEU A 32 15.38 -9.79 -21.22
C LEU A 32 14.79 -8.78 -20.22
N SER A 33 15.40 -8.65 -19.05
CA SER A 33 14.97 -7.68 -18.02
C SER A 33 15.11 -6.24 -18.51
N LEU A 34 16.21 -5.91 -19.20
CA LEU A 34 16.41 -4.60 -19.82
C LEU A 34 15.41 -4.33 -20.93
N ALA A 35 15.08 -5.31 -21.75
CA ALA A 35 14.09 -5.19 -22.81
C ALA A 35 12.68 -4.94 -22.22
N ILE A 36 12.30 -5.67 -21.20
CA ILE A 36 11.03 -5.47 -20.49
C ILE A 36 11.00 -4.09 -19.84
N LEU A 37 12.07 -3.68 -19.15
CA LEU A 37 12.17 -2.36 -18.55
C LEU A 37 12.06 -1.25 -19.60
N GLY A 38 12.77 -1.40 -20.73
CA GLY A 38 12.70 -0.47 -21.87
C GLY A 38 11.29 -0.37 -22.42
N PHE A 39 10.62 -1.50 -22.65
CA PHE A 39 9.24 -1.54 -23.12
C PHE A 39 8.27 -0.85 -22.15
N LEU A 40 8.38 -1.14 -20.84
CA LEU A 40 7.55 -0.51 -19.81
C LEU A 40 7.84 0.99 -19.63
N SER A 41 9.03 1.45 -20.01
CA SER A 41 9.42 2.87 -19.96
C SER A 41 8.85 3.69 -21.11
N VAL A 42 8.48 3.06 -22.23
CA VAL A 42 7.99 3.76 -23.44
C VAL A 42 6.81 4.71 -23.14
N PRO A 43 5.74 4.30 -22.43
CA PRO A 43 4.64 5.21 -22.14
C PRO A 43 5.07 6.42 -21.30
N VAL A 44 5.94 6.19 -20.32
CA VAL A 44 6.43 7.25 -19.42
C VAL A 44 7.30 8.23 -20.19
N VAL A 45 8.24 7.73 -20.99
CA VAL A 45 9.10 8.56 -21.84
C VAL A 45 8.28 9.34 -22.87
N SER A 46 7.26 8.72 -23.46
CA SER A 46 6.36 9.38 -24.42
C SER A 46 5.61 10.55 -23.77
N ILE A 47 5.10 10.37 -22.55
CA ILE A 47 4.42 11.45 -21.80
C ILE A 47 5.39 12.59 -21.51
N VAL A 48 6.61 12.27 -21.04
CA VAL A 48 7.63 13.29 -20.78
C VAL A 48 8.01 14.04 -22.06
N PHE A 49 8.21 13.32 -23.17
CA PHE A 49 8.58 13.92 -24.46
C PHE A 49 7.48 14.84 -24.99
N ILE A 50 6.21 14.41 -24.93
CA ILE A 50 5.06 15.22 -25.32
C ILE A 50 4.92 16.45 -24.40
N SER A 51 5.16 16.26 -23.11
CA SER A 51 5.10 17.35 -22.12
C SER A 51 6.16 18.43 -22.32
N LEU A 52 7.33 18.08 -22.84
CA LEU A 52 8.42 19.01 -23.12
C LEU A 52 8.28 19.70 -24.50
N GLY A 53 7.47 19.13 -25.40
CA GLY A 53 7.20 19.71 -26.74
C GLY A 53 6.03 20.69 -26.69
N GLN A 54 6.14 21.86 -27.33
CA GLN A 54 5.09 22.85 -27.62
C GLN A 54 4.08 23.26 -26.50
N SER A 55 4.40 23.07 -25.23
CA SER A 55 3.43 23.09 -24.12
C SER A 55 3.39 24.42 -23.34
N GLY A 56 4.02 25.49 -23.78
CA GLY A 56 4.12 26.72 -22.98
C GLY A 56 2.78 27.30 -22.53
N ASP A 57 1.83 27.42 -23.45
CA ASP A 57 0.50 27.95 -23.15
C ASP A 57 -0.40 26.94 -22.42
N LEU A 58 -0.23 25.65 -22.72
CA LEU A 58 -1.00 24.58 -22.10
C LEU A 58 -0.65 24.44 -20.61
N TRP A 59 0.62 24.51 -20.26
CA TRP A 59 1.07 24.48 -18.86
C TRP A 59 0.55 25.67 -18.08
N ARG A 60 0.61 26.87 -18.68
CA ARG A 60 0.11 28.07 -18.04
C ARG A 60 -1.39 27.98 -17.78
N HIS A 61 -2.15 27.53 -18.77
CA HIS A 61 -3.59 27.32 -18.63
C HIS A 61 -3.92 26.26 -17.57
N LEU A 62 -3.17 25.15 -17.51
CA LEU A 62 -3.35 24.12 -16.49
C LEU A 62 -3.06 24.64 -15.07
N PHE A 63 -1.98 25.42 -14.90
CA PHE A 63 -1.66 26.03 -13.61
C PHE A 63 -2.76 26.97 -13.12
N ASP A 64 -3.28 27.79 -14.03
CA ASP A 64 -4.28 28.81 -13.71
C ASP A 64 -5.68 28.22 -13.45
N THR A 65 -5.99 27.04 -14.01
CA THR A 65 -7.36 26.50 -13.99
C THR A 65 -7.55 25.32 -13.04
N VAL A 66 -6.78 24.26 -13.20
CA VAL A 66 -7.11 22.95 -12.57
C VAL A 66 -6.01 22.36 -11.71
N LEU A 67 -4.74 22.68 -11.97
CA LEU A 67 -3.61 22.02 -11.35
C LEU A 67 -3.59 22.24 -9.83
N THR A 68 -3.81 23.46 -9.39
CA THR A 68 -3.87 23.80 -7.96
C THR A 68 -4.95 23.03 -7.23
N LYS A 69 -6.14 22.93 -7.85
CA LYS A 69 -7.27 22.17 -7.30
C LYS A 69 -6.94 20.69 -7.20
N TYR A 70 -6.34 20.09 -8.23
CA TYR A 70 -5.96 18.68 -8.21
C TYR A 70 -4.87 18.39 -7.19
N ILE A 71 -3.85 19.23 -7.09
CA ILE A 71 -2.79 19.08 -6.08
C ILE A 71 -3.38 19.12 -4.68
N LEU A 72 -4.19 20.13 -4.36
CA LEU A 72 -4.82 20.25 -3.04
C LEU A 72 -5.73 19.08 -2.72
N THR A 73 -6.55 18.64 -3.66
CA THR A 73 -7.43 17.48 -3.47
C THR A 73 -6.62 16.21 -3.23
N THR A 74 -5.54 15.99 -3.99
CA THR A 74 -4.65 14.86 -3.81
C THR A 74 -3.95 14.89 -2.45
N LEU A 75 -3.44 16.05 -2.03
CA LEU A 75 -2.81 16.23 -0.73
C LEU A 75 -3.79 15.93 0.42
N TRP A 76 -5.01 16.48 0.35
CA TRP A 76 -6.05 16.19 1.35
C TRP A 76 -6.41 14.72 1.40
N MET A 77 -6.54 14.07 0.23
CA MET A 77 -6.80 12.65 0.15
C MET A 77 -5.67 11.82 0.74
N MET A 78 -4.40 12.15 0.44
CA MET A 78 -3.24 11.45 1.00
C MET A 78 -3.17 11.61 2.52
N ILE A 79 -3.22 12.84 3.03
CA ILE A 79 -3.13 13.13 4.47
C ILE A 79 -4.30 12.46 5.21
N GLY A 80 -5.52 12.63 4.73
CA GLY A 80 -6.70 12.03 5.34
C GLY A 80 -6.64 10.51 5.38
N SER A 81 -6.24 9.87 4.28
CA SER A 81 -6.12 8.42 4.21
C SER A 81 -5.01 7.87 5.11
N VAL A 82 -3.86 8.55 5.19
CA VAL A 82 -2.77 8.16 6.10
C VAL A 82 -3.20 8.28 7.56
N ILE A 83 -3.83 9.38 7.93
CA ILE A 83 -4.35 9.57 9.30
C ILE A 83 -5.39 8.50 9.62
N GLY A 84 -6.39 8.31 8.76
CA GLY A 84 -7.44 7.31 8.95
C GLY A 84 -6.90 5.89 9.07
N ALA A 85 -6.03 5.47 8.15
CA ALA A 85 -5.39 4.16 8.17
C ALA A 85 -4.53 3.97 9.43
N THR A 86 -3.82 5.02 9.87
CA THR A 86 -2.97 4.97 11.06
C THR A 86 -3.83 4.84 12.33
N LEU A 87 -4.89 5.61 12.45
CA LEU A 87 -5.80 5.53 13.58
C LEU A 87 -6.41 4.13 13.71
N ILE A 88 -6.95 3.59 12.62
CA ILE A 88 -7.55 2.24 12.61
C ILE A 88 -6.46 1.17 12.85
N GLY A 89 -5.36 1.22 12.10
CA GLY A 89 -4.32 0.20 12.16
C GLY A 89 -3.59 0.16 13.50
N VAL A 90 -3.25 1.33 14.08
CA VAL A 90 -2.60 1.41 15.39
C VAL A 90 -3.55 0.99 16.51
N SER A 91 -4.81 1.44 16.49
CA SER A 91 -5.79 1.10 17.51
C SER A 91 -6.07 -0.41 17.52
N THR A 92 -6.30 -1.02 16.37
CA THR A 92 -6.54 -2.45 16.25
C THR A 92 -5.30 -3.28 16.62
N ALA A 93 -4.11 -2.84 16.23
CA ALA A 93 -2.85 -3.47 16.61
C ALA A 93 -2.58 -3.36 18.11
N TRP A 94 -2.92 -2.23 18.72
CA TRP A 94 -2.78 -2.03 20.16
C TRP A 94 -3.72 -2.96 20.95
N VAL A 95 -5.00 -3.00 20.60
CA VAL A 95 -5.98 -3.88 21.25
C VAL A 95 -5.56 -5.34 21.16
N THR A 96 -5.16 -5.80 19.97
CA THR A 96 -4.74 -7.20 19.77
C THR A 96 -3.38 -7.54 20.40
N SER A 97 -2.54 -6.54 20.71
CA SER A 97 -1.24 -6.75 21.37
C SER A 97 -1.32 -6.64 22.88
N ALA A 98 -2.16 -5.73 23.41
CA ALA A 98 -2.23 -5.40 24.82
C ALA A 98 -3.13 -6.37 25.61
N TYR A 99 -4.15 -6.92 24.96
CA TYR A 99 -5.16 -7.75 25.63
C TYR A 99 -5.11 -9.19 25.12
N ASP A 100 -5.26 -10.14 26.06
CA ASP A 100 -5.50 -11.55 25.77
C ASP A 100 -6.97 -11.88 26.05
N PHE A 101 -7.71 -12.15 24.99
CA PHE A 101 -9.15 -12.46 25.04
C PHE A 101 -9.49 -13.65 24.14
N LYS A 102 -10.60 -14.31 24.45
CA LYS A 102 -11.12 -15.42 23.64
C LYS A 102 -11.51 -14.87 22.25
N GLY A 103 -10.94 -15.46 21.17
CA GLY A 103 -11.19 -15.01 19.79
C GLY A 103 -10.16 -14.04 19.23
N LYS A 104 -9.07 -13.71 19.96
CA LYS A 104 -7.97 -12.87 19.49
C LYS A 104 -7.42 -13.30 18.14
N THR A 105 -7.18 -14.61 17.95
CA THR A 105 -6.68 -15.15 16.69
C THR A 105 -7.67 -14.93 15.55
N LEU A 106 -8.96 -15.19 15.79
CA LEU A 106 -10.00 -14.95 14.79
C LEU A 106 -10.07 -13.47 14.42
N LEU A 107 -10.06 -12.58 15.40
CA LEU A 107 -10.06 -11.13 15.16
C LEU A 107 -8.82 -10.70 14.35
N SER A 108 -7.63 -11.16 14.71
CA SER A 108 -6.41 -10.85 13.98
C SER A 108 -6.48 -11.33 12.52
N THR A 109 -7.03 -12.51 12.28
CA THR A 109 -7.23 -13.04 10.92
C THR A 109 -8.24 -12.20 10.13
N LEU A 110 -9.37 -11.84 10.75
CA LEU A 110 -10.38 -10.98 10.12
C LEU A 110 -9.84 -9.59 9.79
N LEU A 111 -8.99 -9.02 10.66
CA LEU A 111 -8.36 -7.72 10.41
C LEU A 111 -7.35 -7.75 9.24
N THR A 112 -6.80 -8.91 8.91
CA THR A 112 -5.91 -9.07 7.74
C THR A 112 -6.67 -9.46 6.47
N LEU A 113 -7.94 -9.82 6.57
CA LEU A 113 -8.76 -10.26 5.44
C LEU A 113 -8.81 -9.24 4.28
N PRO A 114 -8.90 -7.90 4.52
CA PRO A 114 -8.90 -6.92 3.44
C PRO A 114 -7.64 -6.95 2.57
N LEU A 115 -6.49 -7.44 3.07
CA LEU A 115 -5.29 -7.63 2.26
C LEU A 115 -5.44 -8.70 1.17
N ALA A 116 -6.33 -9.66 1.37
CA ALA A 116 -6.60 -10.71 0.39
C ALA A 116 -7.47 -10.21 -0.78
N MET A 117 -8.12 -9.06 -0.63
CA MET A 117 -8.98 -8.47 -1.66
C MET A 117 -8.24 -7.37 -2.43
N PRO A 118 -8.31 -7.36 -3.77
CA PRO A 118 -7.81 -6.24 -4.55
C PRO A 118 -8.51 -4.91 -4.17
N ALA A 119 -7.74 -3.83 -4.07
CA ALA A 119 -8.25 -2.53 -3.62
C ALA A 119 -9.46 -2.02 -4.43
N TYR A 120 -9.49 -2.29 -5.73
CA TYR A 120 -10.60 -1.89 -6.59
C TYR A 120 -11.90 -2.63 -6.27
N LEU A 121 -11.82 -3.92 -5.88
CA LEU A 121 -13.01 -4.68 -5.46
C LEU A 121 -13.57 -4.14 -4.16
N MET A 122 -12.69 -3.80 -3.20
CA MET A 122 -13.11 -3.16 -1.96
C MET A 122 -13.82 -1.83 -2.23
N ALA A 123 -13.25 -0.99 -3.11
CA ALA A 123 -13.87 0.27 -3.50
C ALA A 123 -15.25 0.06 -4.14
N TYR A 124 -15.36 -0.92 -5.03
CA TYR A 124 -16.63 -1.24 -5.69
C TYR A 124 -17.69 -1.71 -4.68
N VAL A 125 -17.36 -2.68 -3.84
CA VAL A 125 -18.28 -3.24 -2.84
C VAL A 125 -18.72 -2.17 -1.83
N TRP A 126 -17.80 -1.35 -1.32
CA TRP A 126 -18.16 -0.28 -0.38
C TRP A 126 -19.01 0.80 -1.03
N THR A 127 -18.72 1.14 -2.29
CA THR A 127 -19.54 2.11 -3.03
C THR A 127 -20.94 1.58 -3.24
N ASP A 128 -21.09 0.35 -3.71
CA ASP A 128 -22.38 -0.30 -3.94
C ASP A 128 -23.19 -0.43 -2.62
N LEU A 129 -22.52 -0.80 -1.54
CA LEU A 129 -23.14 -0.99 -0.23
C LEU A 129 -23.63 0.34 0.38
N LEU A 130 -22.85 1.42 0.23
CA LEU A 130 -23.10 2.72 0.86
C LEU A 130 -23.82 3.73 -0.04
N GLU A 131 -24.02 3.42 -1.33
CA GLU A 131 -24.76 4.28 -2.25
C GLU A 131 -26.24 4.38 -1.85
N TYR A 132 -26.92 5.42 -2.31
CA TYR A 132 -28.34 5.66 -2.01
C TYR A 132 -29.25 4.47 -2.34
N ALA A 133 -29.02 3.81 -3.49
CA ALA A 133 -29.74 2.62 -3.89
C ALA A 133 -29.21 1.34 -3.22
N GLY A 134 -28.11 1.44 -2.48
CA GLY A 134 -27.45 0.31 -1.87
C GLY A 134 -28.22 -0.34 -0.72
N PRO A 135 -27.86 -1.58 -0.38
CA PRO A 135 -28.60 -2.37 0.61
C PRO A 135 -28.59 -1.75 2.01
N LEU A 136 -27.51 -1.04 2.39
CA LEU A 136 -27.42 -0.40 3.70
C LEU A 136 -28.44 0.73 3.85
N GLN A 137 -28.42 1.69 2.92
CA GLN A 137 -29.35 2.83 2.98
C GLN A 137 -30.80 2.41 2.75
N SER A 138 -31.04 1.41 1.90
CA SER A 138 -32.37 0.83 1.69
C SER A 138 -32.91 0.20 2.98
N SER A 139 -32.07 -0.56 3.69
CA SER A 139 -32.45 -1.17 4.97
C SER A 139 -32.72 -0.12 6.05
N LEU A 140 -31.88 0.92 6.15
CA LEU A 140 -32.10 2.03 7.07
C LEU A 140 -33.40 2.77 6.78
N ARG A 141 -33.68 3.08 5.52
CA ARG A 141 -34.94 3.72 5.12
C ARG A 141 -36.15 2.87 5.47
N SER A 142 -36.11 1.57 5.24
CA SER A 142 -37.21 0.67 5.59
C SER A 142 -37.40 0.57 7.10
N PHE A 143 -36.30 0.56 7.87
CA PHE A 143 -36.36 0.47 9.32
C PHE A 143 -36.92 1.75 9.99
N PHE A 144 -36.48 2.93 9.51
CA PHE A 144 -36.89 4.23 10.05
C PHE A 144 -38.07 4.84 9.31
N LEU A 145 -38.66 4.14 8.32
CA LEU A 145 -39.78 4.59 7.50
C LEU A 145 -39.52 5.92 6.74
N TRP A 146 -38.26 6.21 6.43
CA TRP A 146 -37.85 7.36 5.59
C TRP A 146 -38.22 7.14 4.14
N LYS A 147 -38.76 8.18 3.50
CA LYS A 147 -39.24 8.10 2.11
C LYS A 147 -38.25 8.68 1.09
N SER A 148 -37.38 9.59 1.53
CA SER A 148 -36.50 10.36 0.66
C SER A 148 -35.10 10.47 1.26
N SER A 149 -34.11 10.78 0.40
CA SER A 149 -32.75 11.14 0.81
C SER A 149 -32.66 12.44 1.61
N GLN A 150 -33.72 13.25 1.58
CA GLN A 150 -33.81 14.51 2.33
C GLN A 150 -34.25 14.32 3.79
N ASP A 151 -34.79 13.15 4.14
CA ASP A 151 -35.28 12.84 5.49
C ASP A 151 -34.14 12.54 6.47
N TYR A 152 -32.91 12.27 5.97
CA TYR A 152 -31.76 11.95 6.78
C TYR A 152 -30.46 12.43 6.13
N TRP A 153 -29.45 12.70 6.95
CA TRP A 153 -28.13 13.01 6.46
C TRP A 153 -27.28 11.73 6.36
N PHE A 154 -26.75 11.45 5.18
CA PHE A 154 -25.83 10.36 4.97
C PHE A 154 -24.63 10.86 4.15
N PRO A 155 -23.38 10.53 4.56
CA PRO A 155 -22.19 10.97 3.83
C PRO A 155 -22.19 10.42 2.40
N GLU A 156 -21.97 11.27 1.44
CA GLU A 156 -21.88 10.86 0.04
C GLU A 156 -20.58 10.09 -0.20
N ILE A 157 -20.71 8.82 -0.58
CA ILE A 157 -19.54 7.94 -0.80
C ILE A 157 -18.71 8.39 -2.00
N ARG A 158 -19.33 8.98 -3.04
CA ARG A 158 -18.65 9.50 -4.23
C ARG A 158 -18.12 10.92 -4.00
N SER A 159 -17.53 11.15 -2.84
CA SER A 159 -16.91 12.41 -2.42
C SER A 159 -15.47 12.20 -2.01
N LEU A 160 -14.74 13.30 -1.81
CA LEU A 160 -13.37 13.23 -1.25
C LEU A 160 -13.36 12.54 0.12
N GLY A 161 -14.35 12.80 0.97
CA GLY A 161 -14.49 12.13 2.26
C GLY A 161 -14.72 10.62 2.14
N GLY A 162 -15.57 10.21 1.20
CA GLY A 162 -15.78 8.79 0.88
C GLY A 162 -14.53 8.10 0.36
N ALA A 163 -13.76 8.77 -0.50
CA ALA A 163 -12.48 8.25 -0.97
C ALA A 163 -11.47 8.08 0.17
N ILE A 164 -11.34 9.08 1.06
CA ILE A 164 -10.47 9.01 2.25
C ILE A 164 -10.88 7.82 3.14
N PHE A 165 -12.17 7.66 3.38
CA PHE A 165 -12.70 6.53 4.15
C PHE A 165 -12.32 5.20 3.52
N LEU A 166 -12.58 5.00 2.24
CA LEU A 166 -12.23 3.79 1.50
C LEU A 166 -10.73 3.47 1.56
N PHE A 167 -9.89 4.45 1.25
CA PHE A 167 -8.44 4.26 1.29
C PHE A 167 -7.94 3.96 2.71
N SER A 168 -8.55 4.55 3.73
CA SER A 168 -8.23 4.23 5.12
C SER A 168 -8.51 2.76 5.44
N PHE A 169 -9.65 2.23 4.98
CA PHE A 169 -10.01 0.82 5.15
C PHE A 169 -9.19 -0.15 4.30
N VAL A 170 -8.67 0.28 3.17
CA VAL A 170 -7.77 -0.55 2.34
C VAL A 170 -6.35 -0.57 2.91
N LEU A 171 -5.90 0.55 3.49
CA LEU A 171 -4.51 0.71 3.92
C LEU A 171 -4.24 0.31 5.38
N TYR A 172 -5.25 0.33 6.29
CA TYR A 172 -5.01 0.02 7.70
C TYR A 172 -4.38 -1.36 7.95
N PRO A 173 -4.67 -2.43 7.18
CA PRO A 173 -4.08 -3.73 7.46
C PRO A 173 -2.57 -3.78 7.27
N TYR A 174 -2.02 -2.93 6.39
CA TYR A 174 -0.56 -2.80 6.23
C TYR A 174 0.09 -2.27 7.51
N ILE A 175 -0.53 -1.27 8.14
CA ILE A 175 -0.06 -0.68 9.40
C ILE A 175 -0.22 -1.69 10.55
N PHE A 176 -1.36 -2.37 10.60
CA PHE A 176 -1.63 -3.44 11.55
C PHE A 176 -0.57 -4.55 11.49
N PHE A 177 -0.28 -5.03 10.29
CA PHE A 177 0.70 -6.09 10.07
C PHE A 177 2.13 -5.68 10.44
N TRP A 178 2.54 -4.49 10.04
CA TRP A 178 3.87 -3.95 10.35
C TRP A 178 4.12 -3.87 11.87
N ARG A 179 3.16 -3.36 12.62
CA ARG A 179 3.27 -3.27 14.08
C ARG A 179 3.29 -4.66 14.76
N GLY A 180 2.54 -5.61 14.24
CA GLY A 180 2.57 -6.99 14.71
C GLY A 180 3.95 -7.64 14.60
N GLN A 181 4.68 -7.35 13.54
CA GLN A 181 6.07 -7.83 13.36
C GLN A 181 7.04 -7.15 14.32
N LEU A 182 6.94 -5.84 14.51
CA LEU A 182 7.79 -5.09 15.45
C LEU A 182 7.64 -5.59 16.88
N SER A 183 6.42 -5.86 17.34
CA SER A 183 6.18 -6.36 18.70
C SER A 183 6.80 -7.75 18.95
N LYS A 184 6.79 -8.63 17.96
CA LYS A 184 7.44 -9.94 18.03
C LYS A 184 8.98 -9.80 18.11
N THR A 185 9.55 -8.92 17.31
CA THR A 185 11.00 -8.67 17.28
C THR A 185 11.48 -8.08 18.60
N MET A 186 10.73 -7.16 19.20
CA MET A 186 11.07 -6.59 20.51
C MET A 186 11.00 -7.64 21.64
N ARG A 187 9.98 -8.48 21.65
CA ARG A 187 9.88 -9.60 22.62
C ARG A 187 11.05 -10.57 22.50
N LEU A 188 11.45 -10.94 21.28
CA LEU A 188 12.61 -11.81 21.05
C LEU A 188 13.91 -11.15 21.54
N ARG A 189 14.08 -9.86 21.30
CA ARG A 189 15.25 -9.09 21.76
C ARG A 189 15.33 -9.03 23.29
N GLN A 190 14.22 -8.81 23.97
CA GLN A 190 14.16 -8.85 25.45
C GLN A 190 14.46 -10.22 26.00
N TYR A 191 13.95 -11.30 25.35
CA TYR A 191 14.22 -12.65 25.76
C TYR A 191 15.71 -13.02 25.61
N VAL A 192 16.37 -12.57 24.56
CA VAL A 192 17.81 -12.81 24.33
C VAL A 192 18.66 -11.98 25.29
N SER A 193 18.28 -10.72 25.54
CA SER A 193 19.00 -9.80 26.46
C SER A 193 18.84 -10.17 27.92
N GLY A 194 17.75 -10.82 28.32
CA GLY A 194 17.52 -11.27 29.71
C GLY A 194 18.16 -12.63 30.06
N LYS A 195 18.86 -13.25 29.11
CA LYS A 195 19.60 -14.53 29.34
C LYS A 195 21.13 -14.35 29.49
N CYS A 196 21.63 -13.12 29.51
CA CYS A 196 23.01 -12.77 29.86
C CYS A 196 23.08 -12.26 31.34
#